data_485b1dfb4855965675e2f58b65f6b2ac
#
_entry.id   485b1dfb4855965675e2f58b65f6b2ac
#
_cell.length_a   1.000
_cell.length_b   1.000
_cell.length_c   1.000
_cell.angle_alpha   90.00
_cell.angle_beta   90.00
_cell.angle_gamma   90.00
#
_symmetry.space_group_name_H-M   'P 1'
#
loop_
_entity.id
_entity.type
_entity.pdbx_description
1 polymer ?
#
loop_
_entity_poly.entity_id
_entity_poly.type
_entity_poly.pdbx_seq_one_letter_code
_entity_poly.pdbx_strand_id
1 'polypeptide(L)'
;MIVTIHNDQLTLTADTLGAQMQSITSYKGTEYLWNGDERYWKGRAPVLFPFVARLKDKTYTVNGGTYQMKIHGFASACEFEVAEQTESSVTFALRDNEVTRAQYPFAFLFKVRYALKENTVEVTYTVDNPADEMLHFG
;
A
#
# COMPACT_ATOMS: atom_id res chain seq x y z
N MET A 1 -5.48 -10.64 5.53
CA MET A 1 -6.48 -11.47 4.77
C MET A 1 -6.19 -11.35 3.29
N ILE A 2 -6.21 -12.47 2.55
CA ILE A 2 -5.99 -12.45 1.09
C ILE A 2 -7.30 -12.13 0.38
N VAL A 3 -7.23 -11.17 -0.53
CA VAL A 3 -8.31 -10.77 -1.44
C VAL A 3 -7.92 -11.16 -2.85
N THR A 4 -8.84 -11.70 -3.61
CA THR A 4 -8.63 -12.10 -5.01
C THR A 4 -9.61 -11.35 -5.92
N ILE A 5 -9.08 -10.84 -7.02
CA ILE A 5 -9.85 -10.28 -8.13
C ILE A 5 -9.41 -10.96 -9.43
N HIS A 6 -10.31 -11.08 -10.39
CA HIS A 6 -9.99 -11.72 -11.67
C HIS A 6 -10.83 -11.15 -12.83
N ASN A 7 -10.35 -11.38 -14.02
CA ASN A 7 -11.07 -11.26 -15.29
C ASN A 7 -10.67 -12.44 -16.21
N ASP A 8 -11.07 -12.44 -17.46
CA ASP A 8 -10.77 -13.53 -18.40
C ASP A 8 -9.28 -13.73 -18.69
N GLN A 9 -8.44 -12.74 -18.42
CA GLN A 9 -7.00 -12.73 -18.76
C GLN A 9 -6.10 -12.91 -17.54
N LEU A 10 -6.47 -12.32 -16.39
CA LEU A 10 -5.62 -12.20 -15.22
C LEU A 10 -6.36 -12.56 -13.93
N THR A 11 -5.61 -13.09 -12.98
CA THR A 11 -5.99 -13.18 -11.57
C THR A 11 -4.94 -12.45 -10.73
N LEU A 12 -5.39 -11.58 -9.84
CA LEU A 12 -4.54 -10.86 -8.90
C LEU A 12 -4.97 -11.19 -7.47
N THR A 13 -3.99 -11.51 -6.62
CA THR A 13 -4.20 -11.61 -5.17
C THR A 13 -3.44 -10.54 -4.44
N ALA A 14 -4.05 -9.95 -3.41
CA ALA A 14 -3.41 -8.97 -2.53
C ALA A 14 -3.75 -9.26 -1.07
N ASP A 15 -2.83 -8.93 -0.17
CA ASP A 15 -3.05 -9.05 1.27
C ASP A 15 -3.54 -7.71 1.82
N THR A 16 -4.51 -7.74 2.74
CA THR A 16 -4.92 -6.57 3.51
C THR A 16 -3.80 -6.01 4.36
N LEU A 17 -2.85 -6.85 4.79
CA LEU A 17 -1.62 -6.36 5.43
C LEU A 17 -0.75 -5.64 4.38
N GLY A 18 -0.66 -4.32 4.52
CA GLY A 18 0.08 -3.44 3.62
C GLY A 18 -0.56 -3.22 2.26
N ALA A 19 -1.80 -3.70 2.03
CA ALA A 19 -2.45 -3.70 0.71
C ALA A 19 -1.56 -4.30 -0.39
N GLN A 20 -0.69 -5.24 -0.04
CA GLN A 20 0.41 -5.71 -0.87
C GLN A 20 -0.04 -6.78 -1.87
N MET A 21 0.24 -6.57 -3.16
CA MET A 21 0.07 -7.64 -4.15
C MET A 21 0.93 -8.85 -3.80
N GLN A 22 0.33 -10.05 -3.90
CA GLN A 22 0.96 -11.34 -3.59
C GLN A 22 1.21 -12.18 -4.84
N SER A 23 0.36 -12.05 -5.85
CA SER A 23 0.44 -12.81 -7.10
C SER A 23 -0.30 -12.07 -8.21
N ILE A 24 0.21 -12.18 -9.43
CA ILE A 24 -0.46 -11.80 -10.68
C ILE A 24 -0.24 -12.94 -11.67
N THR A 25 -1.28 -13.70 -11.95
CA THR A 25 -1.19 -14.83 -12.88
C THR A 25 -2.03 -14.61 -14.13
N SER A 26 -1.53 -15.05 -15.28
CA SER A 26 -2.30 -15.13 -16.49
C SER A 26 -3.26 -16.34 -16.48
N TYR A 27 -4.26 -16.34 -17.36
CA TYR A 27 -5.13 -17.50 -17.61
C TYR A 27 -4.36 -18.79 -18.04
N LYS A 28 -3.11 -18.63 -18.50
CA LYS A 28 -2.20 -19.75 -18.84
C LYS A 28 -1.35 -20.23 -17.66
N GLY A 29 -1.51 -19.61 -16.47
CA GLY A 29 -0.78 -19.96 -15.26
C GLY A 29 0.61 -19.33 -15.15
N THR A 30 0.96 -18.35 -15.98
CA THR A 30 2.22 -17.61 -15.86
C THR A 30 2.14 -16.64 -14.69
N GLU A 31 3.03 -16.78 -13.69
CA GLU A 31 3.17 -15.83 -12.60
C GLU A 31 4.09 -14.66 -13.03
N TYR A 32 3.62 -13.43 -12.88
CA TYR A 32 4.33 -12.22 -13.25
C TYR A 32 4.99 -11.51 -12.09
N LEU A 33 4.57 -11.81 -10.85
CA LEU A 33 5.12 -11.17 -9.67
C LEU A 33 6.24 -12.02 -9.07
N TRP A 34 7.23 -11.36 -8.47
CA TRP A 34 8.24 -12.03 -7.66
C TRP A 34 7.58 -12.88 -6.54
N ASN A 35 8.03 -14.11 -6.39
CA ASN A 35 7.40 -15.09 -5.50
C ASN A 35 7.73 -14.93 -4.00
N GLY A 36 8.57 -13.95 -3.63
CA GLY A 36 8.96 -13.71 -2.24
C GLY A 36 9.94 -14.75 -1.69
N ASP A 37 10.81 -15.32 -2.53
CA ASP A 37 11.83 -16.31 -2.09
C ASP A 37 12.75 -15.70 -1.03
N GLU A 38 12.63 -16.17 0.20
CA GLU A 38 13.37 -15.64 1.37
C GLU A 38 14.89 -15.73 1.25
N ARG A 39 15.40 -16.61 0.40
CA ARG A 39 16.85 -16.71 0.12
C ARG A 39 17.41 -15.43 -0.52
N TYR A 40 16.55 -14.64 -1.14
CA TYR A 40 16.92 -13.39 -1.83
C TYR A 40 16.21 -12.20 -1.22
N TRP A 41 14.88 -12.18 -1.28
CA TRP A 41 14.07 -11.12 -0.75
C TRP A 41 12.63 -11.59 -0.50
N LYS A 42 12.22 -11.60 0.76
CA LYS A 42 10.89 -12.08 1.18
C LYS A 42 9.73 -11.14 0.81
N GLY A 43 10.03 -9.86 0.51
CA GLY A 43 9.01 -8.92 0.04
C GLY A 43 8.56 -9.24 -1.38
N ARG A 44 7.43 -8.69 -1.79
CA ARG A 44 6.89 -8.84 -3.16
C ARG A 44 6.68 -7.49 -3.82
N ALA A 45 5.62 -6.77 -3.45
CA ALA A 45 5.27 -5.46 -3.99
C ALA A 45 4.81 -4.54 -2.84
N PRO A 46 5.69 -4.18 -1.88
CA PRO A 46 5.31 -3.40 -0.72
C PRO A 46 4.82 -2.00 -1.14
N VAL A 47 3.74 -1.55 -0.51
CA VAL A 47 3.22 -0.20 -0.64
C VAL A 47 3.99 0.73 0.28
N LEU A 48 4.51 1.84 -0.25
CA LEU A 48 5.37 2.78 0.45
C LEU A 48 4.58 4.06 0.75
N PHE A 49 4.42 4.39 2.04
CA PHE A 49 3.75 5.61 2.50
C PHE A 49 4.06 5.83 4.00
N PRO A 50 4.22 7.09 4.51
CA PRO A 50 4.11 8.35 3.76
C PRO A 50 5.39 8.77 3.03
N PHE A 51 6.54 8.18 3.32
CA PHE A 51 7.82 8.54 2.70
C PHE A 51 8.44 7.36 1.98
N VAL A 52 9.17 7.66 0.90
CA VAL A 52 9.97 6.68 0.15
C VAL A 52 11.44 6.80 0.56
N ALA A 53 12.16 5.68 0.58
CA ALA A 53 13.56 5.58 1.01
C ALA A 53 13.77 5.85 2.52
N ARG A 54 14.99 6.16 2.91
CA ARG A 54 15.39 6.33 4.31
C ARG A 54 15.66 7.80 4.61
N LEU A 55 15.04 8.29 5.67
CA LEU A 55 15.36 9.61 6.20
C LEU A 55 16.73 9.59 6.92
N LYS A 56 17.44 10.71 6.90
CA LYS A 56 18.66 10.90 7.68
C LYS A 56 18.36 10.66 9.16
N ASP A 57 19.19 9.87 9.81
CA ASP A 57 19.03 9.49 11.22
C ASP A 57 17.65 8.90 11.58
N LYS A 58 16.88 8.45 10.56
CA LYS A 58 15.51 7.93 10.69
C LYS A 58 14.52 8.91 11.34
N THR A 59 14.81 10.21 11.28
CA THR A 59 14.00 11.26 11.92
C THR A 59 13.65 12.36 10.94
N TYR A 60 12.59 13.10 11.24
CA TYR A 60 12.21 14.34 10.58
C TYR A 60 11.53 15.28 11.58
N THR A 61 11.47 16.57 11.26
CA THR A 61 10.80 17.57 12.07
C THR A 61 9.66 18.20 11.29
N VAL A 62 8.53 18.38 11.96
CA VAL A 62 7.36 19.07 11.42
C VAL A 62 6.60 19.77 12.54
N ASN A 63 6.12 20.98 12.31
CA ASN A 63 5.34 21.77 13.30
C ASN A 63 6.01 21.84 14.69
N GLY A 64 7.35 21.94 14.73
CA GLY A 64 8.13 22.01 15.97
C GLY A 64 8.32 20.68 16.71
N GLY A 65 7.74 19.57 16.23
CA GLY A 65 7.93 18.22 16.76
C GLY A 65 8.96 17.42 15.98
N THR A 66 9.64 16.48 16.62
CA THR A 66 10.55 15.52 16.00
C THR A 66 9.95 14.13 16.05
N TYR A 67 9.91 13.45 14.91
CA TYR A 67 9.28 12.16 14.72
C TYR A 67 10.26 11.15 14.15
N GLN A 68 10.06 9.89 14.49
CA GLN A 68 10.82 8.78 13.93
C GLN A 68 10.02 8.11 12.81
N MET A 69 10.72 7.75 11.74
CA MET A 69 10.11 7.04 10.61
C MET A 69 11.04 5.93 10.12
N LYS A 70 10.49 4.75 9.95
CA LYS A 70 11.20 3.63 9.32
C LYS A 70 11.42 3.90 7.83
N ILE A 71 12.40 3.19 7.25
CA ILE A 71 12.56 3.19 5.79
C ILE A 71 11.22 2.85 5.12
N HIS A 72 10.85 3.63 4.12
CA HIS A 72 9.60 3.48 3.34
C HIS A 72 8.30 3.73 4.12
N GLY A 73 8.37 4.32 5.31
CA GLY A 73 7.19 4.62 6.11
C GLY A 73 6.61 3.40 6.82
N PHE A 74 5.29 3.40 7.01
CA PHE A 74 4.60 2.40 7.82
C PHE A 74 3.52 1.60 7.08
N ALA A 75 3.09 2.04 5.89
CA ALA A 75 1.94 1.44 5.21
C ALA A 75 2.05 -0.07 5.01
N SER A 76 3.24 -0.56 4.63
CA SER A 76 3.49 -2.00 4.42
C SER A 76 3.32 -2.87 5.68
N ALA A 77 3.28 -2.26 6.86
CA ALA A 77 3.09 -2.94 8.15
C ALA A 77 1.70 -2.69 8.78
N CYS A 78 0.83 -1.94 8.09
CA CYS A 78 -0.52 -1.63 8.55
C CYS A 78 -1.55 -2.56 7.92
N GLU A 79 -2.59 -2.90 8.69
CA GLU A 79 -3.77 -3.58 8.17
C GLU A 79 -4.67 -2.55 7.49
N PHE A 80 -5.01 -2.80 6.23
CA PHE A 80 -5.95 -1.99 5.45
C PHE A 80 -7.34 -2.63 5.49
N GLU A 81 -8.37 -1.81 5.53
CA GLU A 81 -9.74 -2.27 5.30
C GLU A 81 -10.00 -2.42 3.79
N VAL A 82 -10.86 -3.35 3.41
CA VAL A 82 -11.39 -3.46 2.05
C VAL A 82 -12.57 -2.49 1.95
N ALA A 83 -12.33 -1.33 1.32
CA ALA A 83 -13.35 -0.30 1.17
C ALA A 83 -14.36 -0.62 0.06
N GLU A 84 -13.88 -1.21 -1.03
CA GLU A 84 -14.69 -1.62 -2.16
C GLU A 84 -14.08 -2.86 -2.82
N GLN A 85 -14.94 -3.76 -3.32
CA GLN A 85 -14.52 -4.92 -4.10
C GLN A 85 -15.56 -5.27 -5.15
N THR A 86 -15.07 -5.53 -6.36
CA THR A 86 -15.82 -6.14 -7.45
C THR A 86 -15.10 -7.42 -7.90
N GLU A 87 -15.61 -8.08 -8.92
CA GLU A 87 -14.94 -9.25 -9.52
C GLU A 87 -13.52 -8.90 -10.04
N SER A 88 -13.36 -7.71 -10.65
CA SER A 88 -12.12 -7.29 -11.32
C SER A 88 -11.41 -6.08 -10.67
N SER A 89 -11.87 -5.60 -9.52
CA SER A 89 -11.20 -4.52 -8.80
C SER A 89 -11.36 -4.63 -7.28
N VAL A 90 -10.37 -4.08 -6.57
CA VAL A 90 -10.42 -3.92 -5.10
C VAL A 90 -9.80 -2.59 -4.72
N THR A 91 -10.39 -1.91 -3.73
CA THR A 91 -9.85 -0.71 -3.10
C THR A 91 -9.59 -1.00 -1.64
N PHE A 92 -8.34 -0.88 -1.23
CA PHE A 92 -7.90 -0.92 0.16
C PHE A 92 -7.80 0.50 0.71
N ALA A 93 -8.14 0.69 1.99
CA ALA A 93 -8.08 1.99 2.64
C ALA A 93 -7.36 1.89 4.00
N LEU A 94 -6.51 2.86 4.28
CA LEU A 94 -5.84 3.06 5.56
C LEU A 94 -6.13 4.47 6.05
N ARG A 95 -6.76 4.59 7.22
CA ARG A 95 -6.95 5.86 7.93
C ARG A 95 -5.88 6.03 8.98
N ASP A 96 -5.61 7.29 9.31
CA ASP A 96 -4.81 7.62 10.47
C ASP A 96 -5.41 7.06 11.76
N ASN A 97 -4.55 6.69 12.67
CA ASN A 97 -4.88 6.19 14.00
C ASN A 97 -3.77 6.60 15.00
N GLU A 98 -3.91 6.24 16.27
CA GLU A 98 -2.94 6.61 17.30
C GLU A 98 -1.50 6.16 16.97
N VAL A 99 -1.35 4.96 16.39
CA VAL A 99 -0.04 4.40 16.04
C VAL A 99 0.60 5.15 14.88
N THR A 100 -0.18 5.48 13.84
CA THR A 100 0.32 6.25 12.70
C THR A 100 0.60 7.69 13.10
N ARG A 101 -0.25 8.32 13.92
CA ARG A 101 -0.07 9.70 14.40
C ARG A 101 1.17 9.89 15.29
N ALA A 102 1.60 8.85 16.02
CA ALA A 102 2.84 8.88 16.77
C ALA A 102 4.10 9.02 15.89
N GLN A 103 4.02 8.62 14.63
CA GLN A 103 5.10 8.65 13.64
C GLN A 103 4.89 9.74 12.58
N TYR A 104 3.62 10.07 12.29
CA TYR A 104 3.19 10.98 11.23
C TYR A 104 1.95 11.73 11.72
N PRO A 105 2.11 12.94 12.30
CA PRO A 105 1.09 13.62 13.10
C PRO A 105 0.01 14.30 12.23
N PHE A 106 -0.45 13.63 11.21
CA PHE A 106 -1.43 14.14 10.26
C PHE A 106 -2.65 13.24 10.17
N ALA A 107 -3.81 13.84 9.95
CA ALA A 107 -4.98 13.13 9.50
C ALA A 107 -4.83 12.80 8.01
N PHE A 108 -5.15 11.59 7.61
CA PHE A 108 -5.11 11.16 6.21
C PHE A 108 -6.10 10.03 5.93
N LEU A 109 -6.45 9.87 4.66
CA LEU A 109 -7.03 8.66 4.14
C LEU A 109 -6.21 8.23 2.92
N PHE A 110 -5.45 7.16 3.06
CA PHE A 110 -4.66 6.58 1.99
C PHE A 110 -5.38 5.39 1.38
N LYS A 111 -5.57 5.40 0.06
CA LYS A 111 -6.22 4.31 -0.67
C LYS A 111 -5.28 3.73 -1.71
N VAL A 112 -5.37 2.42 -1.85
CA VAL A 112 -4.68 1.65 -2.91
C VAL A 112 -5.75 0.88 -3.66
N ARG A 113 -5.91 1.17 -4.94
CA ARG A 113 -6.85 0.48 -5.81
C ARG A 113 -6.11 -0.33 -6.86
N TYR A 114 -6.48 -1.58 -6.97
CA TYR A 114 -6.09 -2.49 -8.05
C TYR A 114 -7.31 -2.75 -8.94
N ALA A 115 -7.14 -2.64 -10.24
CA ALA A 115 -8.18 -2.97 -11.22
C ALA A 115 -7.59 -3.69 -12.42
N LEU A 116 -8.28 -4.73 -12.86
CA LEU A 116 -7.92 -5.52 -14.03
C LEU A 116 -8.74 -5.04 -15.23
N LYS A 117 -8.03 -4.62 -16.27
CA LYS A 117 -8.63 -4.26 -17.58
C LYS A 117 -7.93 -5.06 -18.66
N GLU A 118 -8.66 -6.02 -19.25
CA GLU A 118 -8.05 -6.95 -20.21
C GLU A 118 -6.78 -7.62 -19.63
N ASN A 119 -5.62 -7.42 -20.23
CA ASN A 119 -4.33 -7.95 -19.78
C ASN A 119 -3.50 -6.92 -18.98
N THR A 120 -4.15 -5.89 -18.44
CA THR A 120 -3.50 -4.78 -17.73
C THR A 120 -3.94 -4.75 -16.26
N VAL A 121 -2.99 -4.50 -15.38
CA VAL A 121 -3.24 -4.15 -13.98
C VAL A 121 -3.07 -2.64 -13.82
N GLU A 122 -4.16 -1.94 -13.49
CA GLU A 122 -4.10 -0.54 -13.08
C GLU A 122 -3.92 -0.44 -11.58
N VAL A 123 -2.94 0.34 -11.14
CA VAL A 123 -2.70 0.65 -9.73
C VAL A 123 -2.92 2.14 -9.52
N THR A 124 -3.86 2.49 -8.63
CA THR A 124 -4.15 3.88 -8.29
C THR A 124 -3.89 4.11 -6.80
N TYR A 125 -3.06 5.09 -6.50
CA TYR A 125 -2.84 5.59 -5.15
C TYR A 125 -3.60 6.90 -4.97
N THR A 126 -4.36 7.02 -3.89
CA THR A 126 -5.08 8.25 -3.53
C THR A 126 -4.74 8.63 -2.10
N VAL A 127 -4.37 9.88 -1.89
CA VAL A 127 -4.15 10.45 -0.56
C VAL A 127 -5.14 11.58 -0.37
N ASP A 128 -6.14 11.35 0.46
CA ASP A 128 -7.09 12.38 0.86
C ASP A 128 -6.57 13.07 2.13
N ASN A 129 -6.55 14.40 2.10
CA ASN A 129 -6.23 15.24 3.26
C ASN A 129 -7.53 15.77 3.87
N PRO A 130 -8.01 15.22 4.99
CA PRO A 130 -9.26 15.67 5.61
C PRO A 130 -9.08 16.92 6.51
N ALA A 131 -7.85 17.43 6.67
CA ALA A 131 -7.54 18.58 7.49
C ALA A 131 -7.25 19.84 6.65
N ASP A 132 -7.27 21.01 7.29
CA ASP A 132 -6.93 22.28 6.64
C ASP A 132 -5.41 22.55 6.55
N GLU A 133 -4.61 21.73 7.20
CA GLU A 133 -3.15 21.85 7.17
C GLU A 133 -2.54 21.09 5.97
N MET A 134 -1.35 21.52 5.55
CA MET A 134 -0.63 20.87 4.45
C MET A 134 -0.18 19.46 4.86
N LEU A 135 -0.48 18.48 4.01
CA LEU A 135 -0.07 17.09 4.19
C LEU A 135 1.17 16.80 3.33
N HIS A 136 2.29 16.49 3.98
CA HIS A 136 3.56 16.21 3.32
C HIS A 136 3.79 14.71 3.16
N PHE A 137 3.90 14.25 1.91
CA PHE A 137 4.24 12.85 1.61
C PHE A 137 5.04 12.75 0.29
N GLY A 138 5.72 11.61 0.05
CA GLY A 138 6.47 11.40 -1.20
C GLY A 138 7.34 10.16 -1.20
#